data_a01a05d4914791eeb815ee42950224ce
#
_entry.id   a01a05d4914791eeb815ee42950224ce
#
_cell.length_a   1.000
_cell.length_b   1.000
_cell.length_c   1.000
_cell.angle_alpha   90.00
_cell.angle_beta   90.00
_cell.angle_gamma   90.00
#
_symmetry.space_group_name_H-M   'P 1'
#
loop_
_entity.id
_entity.type
_entity.pdbx_description
1 polymer ?
#
loop_
_entity_poly.entity_id
_entity_poly.type
_entity_poly.pdbx_seq_one_letter_code
_entity_poly.pdbx_strand_id
1 'polypeptide(L)'
;MPATSATASTSADPRRRAPTAAPEPVTQNGHYNTCRSTLIRTKTMFNWYRHVTPRERKTFWACFGGWSLDALEVQMFGLAIPALIAAFALTKGDAGLISGVTLITSALGGWVGGTLSDRYGRVRTLQWMILWFSFFTFLSAFVTGFSSLLIVKALQGFGIGGEWAAGAVLMAETINPKYRGKVMGTVQSAWAVGWGLAVGVFTLIYSFVPQDMAWRVMFLVGLLPSLLIIWVRRNVEEPDSFQRLQKDNAIPQSFFTSLAGIFRPELIRVTLLGGLLGLGAHGGYHAVMTWLPTFLKTERNLSVLNSGGYLAVIIVAFWCGCIASGFLIDGIGRRLNIVLFALCCVITVQCYVFLPLTNTQMLFLGFPLGFFAAGIPASLGALFNELYPADVRGAGVGFCYNFGRVLSSVFPFLVGHMSESMSLGSAIGIDAGIAYGVAVIAALCLPETRGRSLEASPMAGAAAETRSETARA
;
A
#
# COMPACT_ATOMS: atom_id res chain seq x y z
N MET A 1 -33.39 61.63 39.65
CA MET A 1 -32.89 62.35 40.87
C MET A 1 -31.97 61.42 41.64
N PRO A 2 -31.02 61.91 42.31
CA PRO A 2 -29.67 62.24 41.86
C PRO A 2 -28.67 61.46 42.75
N ALA A 3 -27.50 61.49 42.55
CA ALA A 3 -26.38 62.39 42.61
C ALA A 3 -25.11 61.61 43.00
N THR A 4 -24.12 61.95 42.39
CA THR A 4 -22.86 62.62 42.70
C THR A 4 -21.79 61.80 43.38
N SER A 5 -20.71 61.76 42.77
CA SER A 5 -19.41 62.50 42.80
C SER A 5 -18.41 61.73 43.69
N ALA A 6 -17.15 61.71 43.54
CA ALA A 6 -16.17 62.65 43.04
C ALA A 6 -14.80 61.91 42.88
N THR A 7 -14.10 62.21 41.88
CA THR A 7 -12.69 62.66 41.75
C THR A 7 -11.72 62.46 42.91
N ALA A 8 -10.56 61.88 42.65
CA ALA A 8 -9.27 62.43 43.04
C ALA A 8 -8.12 61.87 42.19
N SER A 9 -7.49 62.80 41.53
CA SER A 9 -6.20 62.70 40.84
C SER A 9 -5.05 62.78 41.82
N THR A 10 -3.96 62.06 41.59
CA THR A 10 -2.60 62.55 41.94
C THR A 10 -1.58 61.84 40.99
N SER A 11 -1.10 62.60 40.16
CA SER A 11 0.19 63.06 39.64
C SER A 11 1.41 62.16 39.87
N ALA A 12 2.07 62.03 38.76
CA ALA A 12 3.36 61.42 38.51
C ALA A 12 4.54 62.00 39.31
N ASP A 13 5.56 61.22 39.50
CA ASP A 13 6.94 61.69 39.48
C ASP A 13 7.86 60.63 38.84
N PRO A 14 8.63 61.01 37.81
CA PRO A 14 9.59 60.11 37.15
C PRO A 14 10.99 60.43 37.68
N ARG A 15 11.69 59.52 38.25
CA ARG A 15 13.17 59.42 38.33
C ARG A 15 13.63 58.54 39.48
N ARG A 16 13.92 57.28 39.20
CA ARG A 16 15.05 56.59 39.86
C ARG A 16 15.73 55.63 38.85
N ARG A 17 16.89 56.08 38.40
CA ARG A 17 17.90 55.21 37.78
C ARG A 17 18.49 54.33 38.87
N ALA A 18 18.65 53.06 38.66
CA ALA A 18 19.49 52.16 39.43
C ALA A 18 20.54 51.51 38.52
N PRO A 19 21.68 51.10 39.04
CA PRO A 19 22.95 51.16 38.34
C PRO A 19 23.28 49.95 37.50
N THR A 20 24.05 50.20 36.46
CA THR A 20 24.77 49.30 35.60
C THR A 20 25.71 48.36 36.39
N ALA A 21 25.47 47.04 36.30
CA ALA A 21 26.44 46.02 36.69
C ALA A 21 27.42 45.76 35.53
N ALA A 22 28.70 45.75 35.85
CA ALA A 22 29.82 45.56 34.98
C ALA A 22 29.89 44.09 34.43
N PRO A 23 30.51 43.89 33.26
CA PRO A 23 30.70 42.53 32.73
C PRO A 23 31.85 41.82 33.41
N GLU A 24 31.62 40.59 33.83
CA GLU A 24 32.67 39.66 34.31
C GLU A 24 33.55 39.15 33.17
N PRO A 25 34.83 38.78 33.43
CA PRO A 25 35.79 38.48 32.42
C PRO A 25 35.61 37.05 31.88
N VAL A 26 35.69 36.95 30.56
CA VAL A 26 35.79 35.68 29.82
C VAL A 26 37.11 35.02 30.17
N THR A 27 37.04 33.93 30.92
CA THR A 27 38.15 32.97 31.03
C THR A 27 38.13 32.00 29.84
N GLN A 28 39.07 32.19 28.93
CA GLN A 28 39.51 31.16 28.00
C GLN A 28 40.16 30.04 28.80
N ASN A 29 39.49 28.86 28.83
CA ASN A 29 40.22 27.60 29.10
C ASN A 29 39.38 26.43 28.54
N GLY A 30 40.04 25.66 27.66
CA GLY A 30 39.70 24.25 27.49
C GLY A 30 39.08 23.81 26.19
N HIS A 31 39.81 23.88 25.09
CA HIS A 31 39.75 22.79 24.12
C HIS A 31 40.13 21.51 24.84
N TYR A 32 39.13 20.66 25.12
CA TYR A 32 39.23 19.17 25.14
C TYR A 32 37.85 18.61 25.49
N ASN A 33 37.44 17.63 24.70
CA ASN A 33 36.30 16.73 24.93
C ASN A 33 34.90 17.18 24.46
N THR A 34 34.67 17.14 23.17
CA THR A 34 33.36 16.75 22.67
C THR A 34 33.50 15.79 21.48
N CYS A 35 34.26 14.73 21.69
CA CYS A 35 33.98 13.48 21.05
C CYS A 35 32.84 12.80 21.85
N ARG A 36 31.71 13.47 21.98
CA ARG A 36 30.46 12.85 22.41
C ARG A 36 30.03 11.95 21.28
N SER A 37 30.45 10.67 21.39
CA SER A 37 29.79 9.51 20.83
C SER A 37 28.40 9.89 20.32
N THR A 38 28.28 10.00 19.02
CA THR A 38 27.03 9.79 18.30
C THR A 38 26.71 8.30 18.48
N LEU A 39 26.35 7.97 19.70
CA LEU A 39 25.58 6.77 19.97
C LEU A 39 24.37 6.92 19.05
N ILE A 40 24.44 6.26 17.90
CA ILE A 40 23.29 5.88 17.10
C ILE A 40 22.40 5.18 18.12
N ARG A 41 21.51 5.93 18.76
CA ARG A 41 20.37 5.37 19.46
C ARG A 41 19.69 4.52 18.40
N THR A 42 19.87 3.24 18.47
CA THR A 42 19.06 2.25 17.77
C THR A 42 17.62 2.52 18.22
N LYS A 43 17.00 3.48 17.54
CA LYS A 43 15.57 3.72 17.67
C LYS A 43 14.97 2.42 17.20
N THR A 44 14.46 1.62 18.13
CA THR A 44 13.80 0.36 17.82
C THR A 44 12.87 0.61 16.64
N MET A 45 12.94 -0.26 15.64
CA MET A 45 12.27 -0.16 14.34
C MET A 45 10.78 0.19 14.47
N PHE A 46 10.13 -0.22 15.55
CA PHE A 46 8.74 0.06 15.87
C PHE A 46 8.52 1.14 16.94
N ASN A 47 9.49 2.01 17.18
CA ASN A 47 9.33 3.07 18.19
C ASN A 47 8.14 4.02 17.87
N TRP A 48 7.76 4.18 16.59
CA TRP A 48 6.58 4.92 16.19
C TRP A 48 5.29 4.39 16.83
N TYR A 49 5.18 3.07 17.05
CA TYR A 49 4.01 2.43 17.63
C TYR A 49 3.75 2.87 19.09
N ARG A 50 4.78 3.29 19.81
CA ARG A 50 4.65 3.84 21.17
C ARG A 50 4.12 5.27 21.18
N HIS A 51 4.28 6.00 20.08
CA HIS A 51 3.91 7.42 19.97
C HIS A 51 2.54 7.63 19.29
N VAL A 52 1.93 6.57 18.75
CA VAL A 52 0.60 6.65 18.16
C VAL A 52 -0.47 6.51 19.25
N THR A 53 -1.57 7.23 19.07
CA THR A 53 -2.73 7.23 19.96
C THR A 53 -3.44 5.88 19.97
N PRO A 54 -4.27 5.58 20.99
CA PRO A 54 -5.09 4.37 20.99
C PRO A 54 -6.02 4.26 19.77
N ARG A 55 -6.56 5.38 19.27
CA ARG A 55 -7.39 5.45 18.06
C ARG A 55 -6.58 5.03 16.83
N GLU A 56 -5.40 5.59 16.62
CA GLU A 56 -4.50 5.23 15.52
C GLU A 56 -4.09 3.76 15.58
N ARG A 57 -3.83 3.20 16.77
CA ARG A 57 -3.51 1.76 16.93
C ARG A 57 -4.67 0.85 16.52
N LYS A 58 -5.89 1.19 16.92
CA LYS A 58 -7.08 0.43 16.54
C LYS A 58 -7.29 0.46 15.02
N THR A 59 -7.18 1.63 14.40
CA THR A 59 -7.26 1.77 12.94
C THR A 59 -6.14 1.00 12.24
N PHE A 60 -4.91 1.06 12.76
CA PHE A 60 -3.79 0.27 12.24
C PHE A 60 -4.08 -1.23 12.20
N TRP A 61 -4.57 -1.80 13.31
CA TRP A 61 -4.86 -3.23 13.35
C TRP A 61 -6.06 -3.63 12.48
N ALA A 62 -7.03 -2.72 12.28
CA ALA A 62 -8.12 -2.95 11.34
C ALA A 62 -7.60 -3.06 9.90
N CYS A 63 -6.80 -2.09 9.46
CA CYS A 63 -6.25 -2.07 8.10
C CYS A 63 -5.20 -3.17 7.88
N PHE A 64 -4.34 -3.44 8.86
CA PHE A 64 -3.36 -4.52 8.80
C PHE A 64 -4.05 -5.89 8.73
N GLY A 65 -5.06 -6.10 9.58
CA GLY A 65 -5.83 -7.33 9.60
C GLY A 65 -6.61 -7.53 8.30
N GLY A 66 -7.30 -6.51 7.80
CA GLY A 66 -8.02 -6.55 6.53
C GLY A 66 -7.08 -6.96 5.39
N TRP A 67 -5.98 -6.23 5.22
CA TRP A 67 -5.00 -6.53 4.17
C TRP A 67 -4.33 -7.91 4.30
N SER A 68 -4.12 -8.40 5.53
CA SER A 68 -3.65 -9.79 5.74
C SER A 68 -4.68 -10.81 5.31
N LEU A 69 -5.96 -10.56 5.59
CA LEU A 69 -7.05 -11.47 5.24
C LEU A 69 -7.33 -11.47 3.74
N ASP A 70 -7.20 -10.32 3.06
CA ASP A 70 -7.25 -10.26 1.59
C ASP A 70 -6.16 -11.12 0.97
N ALA A 71 -4.92 -10.99 1.45
CA ALA A 71 -3.81 -11.80 0.99
C ALA A 71 -4.02 -13.29 1.26
N LEU A 72 -4.54 -13.64 2.46
CA LEU A 72 -4.90 -15.01 2.80
C LEU A 72 -5.86 -15.60 1.74
N GLU A 73 -6.94 -14.89 1.40
CA GLU A 73 -7.96 -15.40 0.49
C GLU A 73 -7.49 -15.51 -0.96
N VAL A 74 -6.73 -14.52 -1.44
CA VAL A 74 -6.13 -14.58 -2.78
C VAL A 74 -5.20 -15.77 -2.91
N GLN A 75 -4.36 -16.00 -1.90
CA GLN A 75 -3.39 -17.08 -1.91
C GLN A 75 -4.03 -18.44 -1.68
N MET A 76 -5.09 -18.55 -0.88
CA MET A 76 -5.87 -19.77 -0.71
C MET A 76 -6.46 -20.24 -2.05
N PHE A 77 -6.95 -19.34 -2.89
CA PHE A 77 -7.43 -19.70 -4.22
C PHE A 77 -6.29 -20.27 -5.08
N GLY A 78 -5.13 -19.60 -5.10
CA GLY A 78 -3.95 -20.07 -5.83
C GLY A 78 -3.53 -21.49 -5.42
N LEU A 79 -3.52 -21.77 -4.12
CA LEU A 79 -3.20 -23.08 -3.56
C LEU A 79 -4.27 -24.14 -3.86
N ALA A 80 -5.54 -23.74 -4.00
CA ALA A 80 -6.66 -24.63 -4.31
C ALA A 80 -6.78 -24.98 -5.81
N ILE A 81 -6.15 -24.22 -6.73
CA ILE A 81 -6.26 -24.42 -8.18
C ILE A 81 -6.05 -25.87 -8.62
N PRO A 82 -5.01 -26.60 -8.18
CA PRO A 82 -4.82 -27.98 -8.60
C PRO A 82 -6.00 -28.90 -8.21
N ALA A 83 -6.55 -28.70 -7.02
CA ALA A 83 -7.70 -29.47 -6.54
C ALA A 83 -8.98 -29.12 -7.31
N LEU A 84 -9.19 -27.85 -7.64
CA LEU A 84 -10.33 -27.36 -8.43
C LEU A 84 -10.27 -27.88 -9.88
N ILE A 85 -9.06 -27.92 -10.49
CA ILE A 85 -8.84 -28.52 -11.79
C ILE A 85 -9.26 -30.00 -11.78
N ALA A 86 -8.85 -30.76 -10.78
CA ALA A 86 -9.20 -32.16 -10.63
C ALA A 86 -10.69 -32.35 -10.34
N ALA A 87 -11.30 -31.54 -9.47
CA ALA A 87 -12.68 -31.67 -9.05
C ALA A 87 -13.70 -31.34 -10.17
N PHE A 88 -13.38 -30.39 -11.06
CA PHE A 88 -14.28 -29.87 -12.08
C PHE A 88 -13.81 -30.13 -13.50
N ALA A 89 -12.76 -30.94 -13.70
CA ALA A 89 -12.12 -31.21 -15.00
C ALA A 89 -11.79 -29.92 -15.77
N LEU A 90 -11.29 -28.88 -15.06
CA LEU A 90 -10.95 -27.60 -15.65
C LEU A 90 -9.64 -27.69 -16.46
N THR A 91 -9.54 -26.89 -17.49
CA THR A 91 -8.26 -26.64 -18.15
C THR A 91 -7.42 -25.63 -17.35
N LYS A 92 -6.13 -25.56 -17.63
CA LYS A 92 -5.27 -24.50 -17.08
C LYS A 92 -5.74 -23.11 -17.55
N GLY A 93 -6.28 -23.01 -18.76
CA GLY A 93 -6.89 -21.81 -19.31
C GLY A 93 -8.10 -21.34 -18.51
N ASP A 94 -8.97 -22.25 -18.08
CA ASP A 94 -10.13 -21.93 -17.24
C ASP A 94 -9.71 -21.37 -15.89
N ALA A 95 -8.72 -21.97 -15.24
CA ALA A 95 -8.16 -21.47 -13.99
C ALA A 95 -7.52 -20.08 -14.16
N GLY A 96 -6.83 -19.85 -15.26
CA GLY A 96 -6.28 -18.56 -15.64
C GLY A 96 -7.38 -17.51 -15.88
N LEU A 97 -8.45 -17.88 -16.58
CA LEU A 97 -9.60 -17.00 -16.82
C LEU A 97 -10.29 -16.59 -15.52
N ILE A 98 -10.50 -17.52 -14.59
CA ILE A 98 -11.08 -17.21 -13.26
C ILE A 98 -10.19 -16.22 -12.52
N SER A 99 -8.87 -16.44 -12.51
CA SER A 99 -7.91 -15.53 -11.87
C SER A 99 -7.93 -14.14 -12.52
N GLY A 100 -7.93 -14.07 -13.85
CA GLY A 100 -7.97 -12.83 -14.61
C GLY A 100 -9.26 -12.03 -14.37
N VAL A 101 -10.42 -12.69 -14.43
CA VAL A 101 -11.71 -12.06 -14.15
C VAL A 101 -11.78 -11.55 -12.70
N THR A 102 -11.27 -12.32 -11.74
CA THR A 102 -11.19 -11.88 -10.33
C THR A 102 -10.32 -10.63 -10.18
N LEU A 103 -9.22 -10.53 -10.91
CA LEU A 103 -8.35 -9.36 -10.89
C LEU A 103 -9.02 -8.13 -11.51
N ILE A 104 -9.70 -8.29 -12.66
CA ILE A 104 -10.45 -7.21 -13.33
C ILE A 104 -11.56 -6.70 -12.42
N THR A 105 -12.35 -7.59 -11.83
CA THR A 105 -13.44 -7.19 -10.93
C THR A 105 -12.93 -6.57 -9.64
N SER A 106 -11.76 -6.99 -9.15
CA SER A 106 -11.07 -6.35 -8.02
C SER A 106 -10.72 -4.88 -8.33
N ALA A 107 -10.28 -4.59 -9.54
CA ALA A 107 -10.03 -3.21 -9.91
C ALA A 107 -11.30 -2.36 -10.00
N LEU A 108 -12.37 -2.91 -10.56
CA LEU A 108 -13.69 -2.26 -10.55
C LEU A 108 -14.17 -2.02 -9.11
N GLY A 109 -14.00 -3.02 -8.25
CA GLY A 109 -14.29 -2.91 -6.82
C GLY A 109 -13.49 -1.82 -6.13
N GLY A 110 -12.22 -1.64 -6.48
CA GLY A 110 -11.36 -0.59 -5.97
C GLY A 110 -11.83 0.82 -6.37
N TRP A 111 -12.25 0.98 -7.62
CA TRP A 111 -12.85 2.26 -8.07
C TRP A 111 -14.16 2.56 -7.36
N VAL A 112 -15.04 1.57 -7.30
CA VAL A 112 -16.35 1.70 -6.64
C VAL A 112 -16.16 1.88 -5.13
N GLY A 113 -15.35 1.06 -4.48
CA GLY A 113 -15.08 1.14 -3.04
C GLY A 113 -14.42 2.44 -2.63
N GLY A 114 -13.46 2.93 -3.43
CA GLY A 114 -12.87 4.25 -3.22
C GLY A 114 -13.91 5.37 -3.25
N THR A 115 -14.76 5.37 -4.28
CA THR A 115 -15.83 6.37 -4.42
C THR A 115 -16.90 6.23 -3.34
N LEU A 116 -17.28 5.00 -2.96
CA LEU A 116 -18.22 4.76 -1.86
C LEU A 116 -17.63 5.25 -0.52
N SER A 117 -16.32 5.12 -0.33
CA SER A 117 -15.66 5.59 0.88
C SER A 117 -15.73 7.11 1.02
N ASP A 118 -15.67 7.86 -0.08
CA ASP A 118 -15.83 9.31 -0.09
C ASP A 118 -17.25 9.74 0.27
N ARG A 119 -18.25 8.94 -0.09
CA ARG A 119 -19.68 9.27 0.11
C ARG A 119 -20.24 8.77 1.43
N TYR A 120 -19.99 7.52 1.78
CA TYR A 120 -20.64 6.84 2.91
C TYR A 120 -19.75 6.71 4.15
N GLY A 121 -18.48 7.06 4.02
CA GLY A 121 -17.48 6.95 5.06
C GLY A 121 -16.52 5.79 4.84
N ARG A 122 -15.31 5.98 5.39
CA ARG A 122 -14.19 5.04 5.17
C ARG A 122 -14.42 3.73 5.92
N VAL A 123 -14.85 3.82 7.18
CA VAL A 123 -15.09 2.66 8.05
C VAL A 123 -16.26 1.83 7.57
N ARG A 124 -17.38 2.47 7.19
CA ARG A 124 -18.55 1.77 6.67
C ARG A 124 -18.25 1.03 5.37
N THR A 125 -17.56 1.69 4.45
CA THR A 125 -17.17 1.06 3.18
C THR A 125 -16.24 -0.11 3.41
N LEU A 126 -15.23 0.03 4.29
CA LEU A 126 -14.34 -1.06 4.69
C LEU A 126 -15.14 -2.28 5.19
N GLN A 127 -16.11 -2.07 6.08
CA GLN A 127 -16.96 -3.13 6.62
C GLN A 127 -17.78 -3.82 5.53
N TRP A 128 -18.39 -3.07 4.62
CA TRP A 128 -19.17 -3.63 3.51
C TRP A 128 -18.32 -4.48 2.59
N MET A 129 -17.11 -4.02 2.27
CA MET A 129 -16.20 -4.74 1.37
C MET A 129 -15.69 -6.03 2.00
N ILE A 130 -15.32 -6.01 3.30
CA ILE A 130 -14.92 -7.20 4.03
C ILE A 130 -16.09 -8.22 4.08
N LEU A 131 -17.29 -7.77 4.40
CA LEU A 131 -18.47 -8.65 4.42
C LEU A 131 -18.72 -9.27 3.05
N TRP A 132 -18.62 -8.45 2.01
CA TRP A 132 -18.85 -8.85 0.62
C TRP A 132 -17.87 -9.94 0.19
N PHE A 133 -16.57 -9.71 0.32
CA PHE A 133 -15.61 -10.71 -0.15
C PHE A 133 -15.63 -11.97 0.70
N SER A 134 -15.78 -11.88 2.03
CA SER A 134 -15.90 -13.04 2.93
C SER A 134 -17.11 -13.91 2.58
N PHE A 135 -18.25 -13.29 2.27
CA PHE A 135 -19.45 -14.00 1.87
C PHE A 135 -19.25 -14.78 0.56
N PHE A 136 -18.64 -14.16 -0.46
CA PHE A 136 -18.38 -14.84 -1.72
C PHE A 136 -17.24 -15.87 -1.62
N THR A 137 -16.28 -15.68 -0.71
CA THR A 137 -15.30 -16.73 -0.39
C THR A 137 -15.98 -17.94 0.22
N PHE A 138 -16.86 -17.74 1.18
CA PHE A 138 -17.66 -18.81 1.76
C PHE A 138 -18.52 -19.51 0.70
N LEU A 139 -19.18 -18.78 -0.18
CA LEU A 139 -19.95 -19.36 -1.29
C LEU A 139 -19.09 -20.18 -2.24
N SER A 140 -17.80 -19.90 -2.38
CA SER A 140 -16.87 -20.68 -3.19
C SER A 140 -16.75 -22.13 -2.72
N ALA A 141 -17.08 -22.45 -1.46
CA ALA A 141 -17.10 -23.83 -0.96
C ALA A 141 -18.23 -24.67 -1.54
N PHE A 142 -19.28 -24.05 -2.07
CA PHE A 142 -20.51 -24.72 -2.54
C PHE A 142 -20.64 -24.75 -4.06
N VAL A 143 -19.64 -24.26 -4.80
CA VAL A 143 -19.66 -24.26 -6.26
C VAL A 143 -19.64 -25.68 -6.81
N THR A 144 -20.28 -25.87 -7.96
CA THR A 144 -20.47 -27.18 -8.58
C THR A 144 -19.79 -27.31 -9.96
N GLY A 145 -19.15 -26.23 -10.46
CA GLY A 145 -18.46 -26.24 -11.74
C GLY A 145 -17.88 -24.90 -12.12
N PHE A 146 -17.34 -24.82 -13.34
CA PHE A 146 -16.64 -23.66 -13.87
C PHE A 146 -17.44 -22.35 -13.76
N SER A 147 -18.66 -22.35 -14.32
CA SER A 147 -19.47 -21.10 -14.38
C SER A 147 -19.83 -20.56 -13.01
N SER A 148 -20.21 -21.43 -12.06
CA SER A 148 -20.51 -21.03 -10.69
C SER A 148 -19.27 -20.49 -9.97
N LEU A 149 -18.11 -21.13 -10.16
CA LEU A 149 -16.84 -20.69 -9.59
C LEU A 149 -16.40 -19.33 -10.19
N LEU A 150 -16.52 -19.16 -11.52
CA LEU A 150 -16.19 -17.90 -12.20
C LEU A 150 -17.01 -16.73 -11.66
N ILE A 151 -18.33 -16.90 -11.54
CA ILE A 151 -19.25 -15.85 -11.05
C ILE A 151 -18.92 -15.50 -9.59
N VAL A 152 -18.78 -16.51 -8.73
CA VAL A 152 -18.51 -16.29 -7.32
C VAL A 152 -17.15 -15.61 -7.10
N LYS A 153 -16.14 -16.01 -7.87
CA LYS A 153 -14.80 -15.40 -7.81
C LYS A 153 -14.76 -13.98 -8.38
N ALA A 154 -15.53 -13.70 -9.43
CA ALA A 154 -15.70 -12.35 -9.94
C ALA A 154 -16.32 -11.42 -8.88
N LEU A 155 -17.36 -11.88 -8.19
CA LEU A 155 -18.01 -11.10 -7.14
C LEU A 155 -17.11 -10.96 -5.89
N GLN A 156 -16.34 -12.00 -5.54
CA GLN A 156 -15.34 -11.92 -4.47
C GLN A 156 -14.28 -10.86 -4.79
N GLY A 157 -13.72 -10.89 -6.01
CA GLY A 157 -12.71 -9.93 -6.45
C GLY A 157 -13.14 -8.48 -6.24
N PHE A 158 -14.39 -8.16 -6.56
CA PHE A 158 -14.95 -6.82 -6.35
C PHE A 158 -14.81 -6.33 -4.90
N GLY A 159 -15.08 -7.17 -3.90
CA GLY A 159 -14.93 -6.83 -2.48
C GLY A 159 -13.48 -6.58 -2.08
N ILE A 160 -12.55 -7.44 -2.54
CA ILE A 160 -11.11 -7.34 -2.26
C ILE A 160 -10.54 -5.99 -2.71
N GLY A 161 -10.86 -5.57 -3.94
CA GLY A 161 -10.37 -4.28 -4.44
C GLY A 161 -10.89 -3.08 -3.67
N GLY A 162 -12.16 -3.11 -3.27
CA GLY A 162 -12.79 -2.04 -2.49
C GLY A 162 -12.28 -1.94 -1.06
N GLU A 163 -11.92 -3.06 -0.45
CA GLU A 163 -11.31 -3.12 0.88
C GLU A 163 -10.03 -2.31 0.94
N TRP A 164 -9.08 -2.61 0.05
CA TRP A 164 -7.79 -1.92 0.04
C TRP A 164 -7.94 -0.41 -0.16
N ALA A 165 -8.79 0.03 -1.07
CA ALA A 165 -9.00 1.46 -1.32
C ALA A 165 -9.53 2.19 -0.09
N ALA A 166 -10.56 1.66 0.57
CA ALA A 166 -11.13 2.23 1.79
C ALA A 166 -10.15 2.18 2.97
N GLY A 167 -9.46 1.05 3.16
CA GLY A 167 -8.49 0.85 4.24
C GLY A 167 -7.27 1.75 4.13
N ALA A 168 -6.73 1.94 2.91
CA ALA A 168 -5.60 2.83 2.67
C ALA A 168 -5.94 4.29 2.99
N VAL A 169 -7.12 4.76 2.60
CA VAL A 169 -7.59 6.12 2.91
C VAL A 169 -7.85 6.27 4.40
N LEU A 170 -8.56 5.32 5.01
CA LEU A 170 -8.84 5.31 6.45
C LEU A 170 -7.55 5.43 7.27
N MET A 171 -6.54 4.62 6.96
CA MET A 171 -5.27 4.65 7.69
C MET A 171 -4.52 5.96 7.46
N ALA A 172 -4.42 6.44 6.21
CA ALA A 172 -3.70 7.66 5.87
C ALA A 172 -4.31 8.93 6.51
N GLU A 173 -5.64 8.97 6.63
CA GLU A 173 -6.36 10.10 7.25
C GLU A 173 -6.34 10.06 8.78
N THR A 174 -6.23 8.86 9.37
CA THR A 174 -6.23 8.72 10.84
C THR A 174 -4.83 8.94 11.43
N ILE A 175 -3.77 8.48 10.76
CA ILE A 175 -2.41 8.51 11.31
C ILE A 175 -1.77 9.88 11.23
N ASN A 176 -0.94 10.21 12.24
CA ASN A 176 -0.12 11.42 12.23
C ASN A 176 0.77 11.47 10.97
N PRO A 177 0.80 12.60 10.22
CA PRO A 177 1.59 12.76 9.00
C PRO A 177 3.06 12.36 9.13
N LYS A 178 3.65 12.58 10.31
CA LYS A 178 5.05 12.23 10.62
C LYS A 178 5.36 10.73 10.51
N TYR A 179 4.36 9.88 10.73
CA TYR A 179 4.54 8.42 10.74
C TYR A 179 3.83 7.72 9.58
N ARG A 180 3.21 8.50 8.67
CA ARG A 180 2.35 7.95 7.59
C ARG A 180 3.08 6.93 6.72
N GLY A 181 4.28 7.22 6.26
CA GLY A 181 5.06 6.29 5.46
C GLY A 181 5.34 4.99 6.19
N LYS A 182 5.83 5.08 7.45
CA LYS A 182 6.13 3.91 8.28
C LYS A 182 4.91 3.03 8.50
N VAL A 183 3.77 3.66 8.80
CA VAL A 183 2.53 2.94 9.08
C VAL A 183 1.98 2.31 7.80
N MET A 184 1.92 3.05 6.70
CA MET A 184 1.44 2.52 5.41
C MET A 184 2.33 1.38 4.89
N GLY A 185 3.66 1.50 5.00
CA GLY A 185 4.59 0.44 4.65
C GLY A 185 4.43 -0.80 5.54
N THR A 186 4.17 -0.61 6.84
CA THR A 186 3.89 -1.72 7.76
C THR A 186 2.55 -2.38 7.43
N VAL A 187 1.49 -1.61 7.11
CA VAL A 187 0.21 -2.17 6.64
C VAL A 187 0.41 -2.96 5.35
N GLN A 188 1.20 -2.45 4.41
CA GLN A 188 1.47 -3.17 3.17
C GLN A 188 2.20 -4.51 3.41
N SER A 189 3.04 -4.61 4.44
CA SER A 189 3.72 -5.87 4.81
C SER A 189 2.76 -6.96 5.31
N ALA A 190 1.53 -6.61 5.67
CA ALA A 190 0.47 -7.55 6.04
C ALA A 190 0.14 -8.55 4.91
N TRP A 191 0.40 -8.18 3.65
CA TRP A 191 0.29 -9.09 2.51
C TRP A 191 1.15 -10.35 2.68
N ALA A 192 2.42 -10.19 3.09
CA ALA A 192 3.31 -11.31 3.36
C ALA A 192 2.83 -12.18 4.53
N VAL A 193 2.26 -11.55 5.56
CA VAL A 193 1.66 -12.26 6.70
C VAL A 193 0.47 -13.09 6.26
N GLY A 194 -0.44 -12.51 5.47
CA GLY A 194 -1.59 -13.22 4.91
C GLY A 194 -1.19 -14.39 4.01
N TRP A 195 -0.14 -14.20 3.20
CA TRP A 195 0.42 -15.29 2.39
C TRP A 195 0.94 -16.44 3.25
N GLY A 196 1.73 -16.13 4.29
CA GLY A 196 2.20 -17.14 5.25
C GLY A 196 1.04 -17.87 5.96
N LEU A 197 -0.01 -17.14 6.36
CA LEU A 197 -1.22 -17.72 6.93
C LEU A 197 -1.94 -18.64 5.94
N ALA A 198 -2.03 -18.29 4.66
CA ALA A 198 -2.64 -19.13 3.63
C ALA A 198 -1.92 -20.47 3.49
N VAL A 199 -0.59 -20.46 3.47
CA VAL A 199 0.23 -21.68 3.43
C VAL A 199 0.02 -22.51 4.70
N GLY A 200 -0.02 -21.88 5.87
CA GLY A 200 -0.28 -22.57 7.14
C GLY A 200 -1.67 -23.23 7.17
N VAL A 201 -2.72 -22.50 6.79
CA VAL A 201 -4.10 -23.01 6.71
C VAL A 201 -4.20 -24.16 5.69
N PHE A 202 -3.60 -23.99 4.51
CA PHE A 202 -3.52 -25.03 3.49
C PHE A 202 -2.89 -26.31 4.06
N THR A 203 -1.70 -26.19 4.62
CA THR A 203 -0.95 -27.33 5.18
C THR A 203 -1.76 -28.04 6.26
N LEU A 204 -2.37 -27.27 7.17
CA LEU A 204 -3.17 -27.81 8.25
C LEU A 204 -4.38 -28.57 7.71
N ILE A 205 -5.16 -27.97 6.80
CA ILE A 205 -6.38 -28.60 6.28
C ILE A 205 -6.04 -29.88 5.50
N TYR A 206 -5.04 -29.80 4.60
CA TYR A 206 -4.66 -30.97 3.78
C TYR A 206 -3.98 -32.10 4.58
N SER A 207 -3.55 -31.83 5.83
CA SER A 207 -3.05 -32.88 6.73
C SER A 207 -4.16 -33.68 7.42
N PHE A 208 -5.35 -33.11 7.56
CA PHE A 208 -6.44 -33.75 8.33
C PHE A 208 -7.71 -34.00 7.52
N VAL A 209 -7.86 -33.38 6.36
CA VAL A 209 -9.06 -33.47 5.52
C VAL A 209 -8.72 -34.19 4.21
N PRO A 210 -9.57 -35.14 3.73
CA PRO A 210 -9.38 -35.77 2.43
C PRO A 210 -9.25 -34.74 1.30
N GLN A 211 -8.38 -35.02 0.32
CA GLN A 211 -7.99 -34.04 -0.71
C GLN A 211 -9.16 -33.52 -1.55
N ASP A 212 -10.18 -34.36 -1.77
CA ASP A 212 -11.40 -34.04 -2.50
C ASP A 212 -12.26 -32.99 -1.80
N MET A 213 -12.24 -32.97 -0.46
CA MET A 213 -12.99 -32.02 0.37
C MET A 213 -12.15 -30.86 0.88
N ALA A 214 -10.83 -30.99 0.91
CA ALA A 214 -9.93 -30.02 1.53
C ALA A 214 -10.08 -28.59 0.99
N TRP A 215 -10.23 -28.43 -0.33
CA TRP A 215 -10.44 -27.12 -0.95
C TRP A 215 -11.75 -26.46 -0.52
N ARG A 216 -12.82 -27.24 -0.27
CA ARG A 216 -14.09 -26.71 0.25
C ARG A 216 -13.92 -26.17 1.67
N VAL A 217 -13.24 -26.94 2.52
CA VAL A 217 -12.95 -26.53 3.91
C VAL A 217 -12.08 -25.28 3.92
N MET A 218 -11.13 -25.13 3.01
CA MET A 218 -10.35 -23.89 2.86
C MET A 218 -11.25 -22.67 2.63
N PHE A 219 -12.20 -22.76 1.70
CA PHE A 219 -13.11 -21.65 1.42
C PHE A 219 -14.12 -21.40 2.55
N LEU A 220 -14.49 -22.40 3.33
CA LEU A 220 -15.27 -22.18 4.56
C LEU A 220 -14.51 -21.36 5.59
N VAL A 221 -13.20 -21.57 5.73
CA VAL A 221 -12.32 -20.75 6.57
C VAL A 221 -12.31 -19.28 6.13
N GLY A 222 -12.55 -19.01 4.84
CA GLY A 222 -12.71 -17.66 4.29
C GLY A 222 -13.88 -16.84 4.87
N LEU A 223 -14.72 -17.43 5.73
CA LEU A 223 -15.69 -16.65 6.52
C LEU A 223 -15.06 -15.95 7.73
N LEU A 224 -13.89 -16.40 8.20
CA LEU A 224 -13.23 -15.82 9.37
C LEU A 224 -12.96 -14.31 9.26
N PRO A 225 -12.61 -13.74 8.10
CA PRO A 225 -12.47 -12.30 7.92
C PRO A 225 -13.70 -11.50 8.37
N SER A 226 -14.92 -12.06 8.24
CA SER A 226 -16.14 -11.40 8.69
C SER A 226 -16.14 -11.09 10.19
N LEU A 227 -15.40 -11.83 11.02
CA LEU A 227 -15.23 -11.57 12.45
C LEU A 227 -14.50 -10.24 12.70
N LEU A 228 -13.62 -9.84 11.79
CA LEU A 228 -12.93 -8.55 11.85
C LEU A 228 -13.92 -7.38 11.78
N ILE A 229 -15.04 -7.54 11.06
CA ILE A 229 -16.08 -6.51 10.95
C ILE A 229 -16.64 -6.15 12.32
N ILE A 230 -16.89 -7.16 13.16
CA ILE A 230 -17.43 -6.96 14.51
C ILE A 230 -16.45 -6.13 15.34
N TRP A 231 -15.15 -6.43 15.20
CA TRP A 231 -14.11 -5.69 15.89
C TRP A 231 -13.96 -4.26 15.35
N VAL A 232 -13.96 -4.08 14.03
CA VAL A 232 -13.90 -2.76 13.37
C VAL A 232 -15.07 -1.89 13.78
N ARG A 233 -16.29 -2.42 13.77
CA ARG A 233 -17.51 -1.70 14.17
C ARG A 233 -17.44 -1.17 15.60
N ARG A 234 -16.81 -1.90 16.50
CA ARG A 234 -16.72 -1.53 17.94
C ARG A 234 -15.56 -0.60 18.26
N ASN A 235 -14.53 -0.60 17.45
CA ASN A 235 -13.25 -0.02 17.83
C ASN A 235 -12.73 1.07 16.90
N VAL A 236 -13.24 1.19 15.67
CA VAL A 236 -12.74 2.13 14.67
C VAL A 236 -13.76 3.20 14.38
N GLU A 237 -13.32 4.45 14.43
CA GLU A 237 -14.12 5.63 14.17
C GLU A 237 -13.78 6.24 12.79
N GLU A 238 -14.77 6.92 12.19
CA GLU A 238 -14.53 7.67 10.95
C GLU A 238 -13.48 8.77 11.17
N PRO A 239 -12.60 9.03 10.19
CA PRO A 239 -11.59 10.07 10.27
C PRO A 239 -12.21 11.46 10.45
N ASP A 240 -11.49 12.36 11.12
CA ASP A 240 -11.95 13.74 11.37
C ASP A 240 -12.14 14.53 10.06
N SER A 241 -11.32 14.22 9.03
CA SER A 241 -11.45 14.76 7.68
C SER A 241 -12.84 14.48 7.07
N PHE A 242 -13.32 13.25 7.18
CA PHE A 242 -14.65 12.87 6.70
C PHE A 242 -15.77 13.51 7.55
N GLN A 243 -15.61 13.54 8.87
CA GLN A 243 -16.59 14.17 9.76
C GLN A 243 -16.73 15.68 9.46
N ARG A 244 -15.65 16.38 9.12
CA ARG A 244 -15.69 17.79 8.67
C ARG A 244 -16.45 17.93 7.36
N LEU A 245 -16.13 17.12 6.34
CA LEU A 245 -16.87 17.12 5.07
C LEU A 245 -18.39 16.92 5.26
N GLN A 246 -18.75 16.07 6.22
CA GLN A 246 -20.15 15.83 6.57
C GLN A 246 -20.81 17.06 7.21
N LYS A 247 -20.13 17.71 8.14
CA LYS A 247 -20.63 18.94 8.80
C LYS A 247 -20.78 20.11 7.82
N ASP A 248 -19.84 20.23 6.89
CA ASP A 248 -19.78 21.32 5.91
C ASP A 248 -20.67 21.06 4.70
N ASN A 249 -21.47 19.96 4.68
CA ASN A 249 -22.27 19.51 3.53
C ASN A 249 -21.44 19.39 2.22
N ALA A 250 -20.15 19.12 2.33
CA ALA A 250 -19.21 19.03 1.22
C ALA A 250 -19.01 17.58 0.70
N ILE A 251 -19.82 16.64 1.18
CA ILE A 251 -19.80 15.24 0.69
C ILE A 251 -20.31 15.21 -0.74
N PRO A 252 -19.60 14.50 -1.66
CA PRO A 252 -20.07 14.35 -3.04
C PRO A 252 -21.47 13.74 -3.09
N GLN A 253 -22.40 14.46 -3.74
CA GLN A 253 -23.82 14.04 -3.80
C GLN A 253 -24.05 12.82 -4.69
N SER A 254 -23.16 12.56 -5.65
CA SER A 254 -23.24 11.45 -6.59
C SER A 254 -21.93 10.69 -6.67
N PHE A 255 -22.04 9.37 -6.91
CA PHE A 255 -20.91 8.52 -7.26
C PHE A 255 -20.13 9.07 -8.47
N PHE A 256 -20.83 9.45 -9.52
CA PHE A 256 -20.20 9.98 -10.73
C PHE A 256 -19.49 11.32 -10.49
N THR A 257 -19.98 12.14 -9.58
CA THR A 257 -19.35 13.42 -9.23
C THR A 257 -17.99 13.20 -8.55
N SER A 258 -17.89 12.22 -7.65
CA SER A 258 -16.62 11.88 -7.01
C SER A 258 -15.64 11.29 -8.01
N LEU A 259 -16.10 10.36 -8.85
CA LEU A 259 -15.25 9.75 -9.89
C LEU A 259 -14.80 10.75 -10.96
N ALA A 260 -15.71 11.61 -11.44
CA ALA A 260 -15.36 12.67 -12.38
C ALA A 260 -14.44 13.73 -11.76
N GLY A 261 -14.55 13.92 -10.45
CA GLY A 261 -13.74 14.88 -9.71
C GLY A 261 -12.24 14.65 -9.78
N ILE A 262 -11.78 13.41 -9.97
CA ILE A 262 -10.34 13.11 -10.13
C ILE A 262 -9.80 13.52 -11.51
N PHE A 263 -10.67 13.77 -12.48
CA PHE A 263 -10.32 14.22 -13.84
C PHE A 263 -10.52 15.73 -14.03
N ARG A 264 -10.74 16.50 -12.96
CA ARG A 264 -10.73 17.96 -13.02
C ARG A 264 -9.41 18.46 -13.60
N PRO A 265 -9.40 19.62 -14.29
CA PRO A 265 -8.17 20.18 -14.90
C PRO A 265 -6.97 20.23 -13.96
N GLU A 266 -7.20 20.50 -12.66
CA GLU A 266 -6.16 20.60 -11.64
C GLU A 266 -5.59 19.23 -11.24
N LEU A 267 -6.35 18.15 -11.37
CA LEU A 267 -6.00 16.81 -10.90
C LEU A 267 -5.69 15.83 -12.02
N ILE A 268 -6.11 16.09 -13.27
CA ILE A 268 -5.96 15.15 -14.39
C ILE A 268 -4.51 14.71 -14.61
N ARG A 269 -3.57 15.64 -14.53
CA ARG A 269 -2.14 15.32 -14.65
C ARG A 269 -1.67 14.35 -13.57
N VAL A 270 -2.07 14.62 -12.33
CA VAL A 270 -1.73 13.78 -11.17
C VAL A 270 -2.40 12.41 -11.28
N THR A 271 -3.65 12.36 -11.74
CA THR A 271 -4.42 11.14 -11.94
C THR A 271 -3.80 10.23 -13.00
N LEU A 272 -3.42 10.79 -14.15
CA LEU A 272 -2.78 10.03 -15.22
C LEU A 272 -1.38 9.54 -14.81
N LEU A 273 -0.57 10.41 -14.22
CA LEU A 273 0.76 10.02 -13.72
C LEU A 273 0.69 9.01 -12.58
N GLY A 274 -0.29 9.14 -11.67
CA GLY A 274 -0.55 8.18 -10.61
C GLY A 274 -0.99 6.82 -11.17
N GLY A 275 -1.84 6.81 -12.18
CA GLY A 275 -2.23 5.59 -12.91
C GLY A 275 -1.04 4.92 -13.61
N LEU A 276 -0.17 5.69 -14.27
CA LEU A 276 1.07 5.18 -14.90
C LEU A 276 2.06 4.65 -13.84
N LEU A 277 2.18 5.31 -12.71
CA LEU A 277 3.00 4.82 -11.60
C LEU A 277 2.45 3.48 -11.08
N GLY A 278 1.14 3.37 -10.91
CA GLY A 278 0.47 2.12 -10.54
C GLY A 278 0.71 1.01 -11.57
N LEU A 279 0.60 1.33 -12.86
CA LEU A 279 0.90 0.41 -13.98
C LEU A 279 2.33 -0.12 -13.90
N GLY A 280 3.31 0.76 -13.79
CA GLY A 280 4.72 0.35 -13.74
C GLY A 280 5.06 -0.47 -12.50
N ALA A 281 4.52 -0.08 -11.33
CA ALA A 281 4.75 -0.78 -10.07
C ALA A 281 4.18 -2.21 -10.08
N HIS A 282 2.92 -2.38 -10.53
CA HIS A 282 2.29 -3.69 -10.61
C HIS A 282 2.80 -4.50 -11.81
N GLY A 283 3.07 -3.85 -12.95
CA GLY A 283 3.60 -4.49 -14.15
C GLY A 283 4.92 -5.17 -13.89
N GLY A 284 5.88 -4.46 -13.30
CA GLY A 284 7.18 -5.03 -12.95
C GLY A 284 7.07 -6.19 -11.95
N TYR A 285 6.18 -6.05 -10.94
CA TYR A 285 5.92 -7.13 -9.99
C TYR A 285 5.36 -8.38 -10.69
N HIS A 286 4.32 -8.22 -11.52
CA HIS A 286 3.69 -9.34 -12.20
C HIS A 286 4.57 -9.96 -13.29
N ALA A 287 5.34 -9.16 -14.04
CA ALA A 287 6.31 -9.67 -15.02
C ALA A 287 7.29 -10.67 -14.39
N VAL A 288 7.78 -10.35 -13.19
CA VAL A 288 8.74 -11.22 -12.48
C VAL A 288 8.02 -12.35 -11.75
N MET A 289 7.09 -12.02 -10.85
CA MET A 289 6.55 -12.99 -9.87
C MET A 289 5.67 -14.06 -10.52
N THR A 290 5.00 -13.75 -11.64
CA THR A 290 4.18 -14.75 -12.36
C THR A 290 5.05 -15.82 -13.00
N TRP A 291 6.17 -15.44 -13.60
CA TRP A 291 7.01 -16.34 -14.38
C TRP A 291 8.19 -16.91 -13.60
N LEU A 292 8.49 -16.39 -12.43
CA LEU A 292 9.63 -16.82 -11.61
C LEU A 292 9.63 -18.32 -11.30
N PRO A 293 8.51 -18.97 -10.89
CA PRO A 293 8.49 -20.41 -10.67
C PRO A 293 8.80 -21.21 -11.94
N THR A 294 8.27 -20.77 -13.08
CA THR A 294 8.51 -21.40 -14.38
C THR A 294 9.97 -21.25 -14.79
N PHE A 295 10.54 -20.05 -14.67
CA PHE A 295 11.96 -19.77 -14.94
C PHE A 295 12.90 -20.65 -14.10
N LEU A 296 12.64 -20.76 -12.81
CA LEU A 296 13.42 -21.63 -11.91
C LEU A 296 13.37 -23.09 -12.32
N LYS A 297 12.20 -23.55 -12.77
CA LYS A 297 12.00 -24.92 -13.21
C LYS A 297 12.59 -25.20 -14.59
N THR A 298 12.35 -24.34 -15.58
CA THR A 298 12.68 -24.63 -16.99
C THR A 298 14.10 -24.23 -17.38
N GLU A 299 14.60 -23.10 -16.88
CA GLU A 299 15.93 -22.61 -17.25
C GLU A 299 17.00 -22.91 -16.19
N ARG A 300 16.58 -23.14 -14.94
CA ARG A 300 17.52 -23.46 -13.84
C ARG A 300 17.40 -24.89 -13.34
N ASN A 301 16.49 -25.70 -13.90
CA ASN A 301 16.30 -27.13 -13.58
C ASN A 301 16.09 -27.39 -12.07
N LEU A 302 15.47 -26.46 -11.34
CA LEU A 302 15.17 -26.64 -9.93
C LEU A 302 13.91 -27.47 -9.74
N SER A 303 13.95 -28.43 -8.79
CA SER A 303 12.77 -29.22 -8.42
C SER A 303 11.72 -28.34 -7.73
N VAL A 304 10.45 -28.78 -7.75
CA VAL A 304 9.33 -28.08 -7.11
C VAL A 304 9.56 -27.88 -5.60
N LEU A 305 10.14 -28.90 -4.93
CA LEU A 305 10.47 -28.85 -3.51
C LEU A 305 11.55 -27.80 -3.22
N ASN A 306 12.57 -27.70 -4.06
CA ASN A 306 13.61 -26.70 -3.92
C ASN A 306 13.07 -25.28 -4.21
N SER A 307 12.11 -25.14 -5.13
CA SER A 307 11.46 -23.85 -5.43
C SER A 307 10.73 -23.25 -4.21
N GLY A 308 10.22 -24.06 -3.30
CA GLY A 308 9.56 -23.61 -2.07
C GLY A 308 10.49 -22.79 -1.15
N GLY A 309 11.75 -23.16 -1.05
CA GLY A 309 12.76 -22.42 -0.29
C GLY A 309 13.01 -21.01 -0.87
N TYR A 310 13.07 -20.88 -2.21
CA TYR A 310 13.22 -19.58 -2.89
C TYR A 310 12.02 -18.67 -2.66
N LEU A 311 10.81 -19.22 -2.73
CA LEU A 311 9.58 -18.45 -2.44
C LEU A 311 9.53 -17.99 -0.99
N ALA A 312 9.92 -18.82 -0.03
CA ALA A 312 9.99 -18.46 1.38
C ALA A 312 10.95 -17.27 1.62
N VAL A 313 12.14 -17.30 1.01
CA VAL A 313 13.10 -16.18 1.07
C VAL A 313 12.48 -14.91 0.50
N ILE A 314 11.78 -15.01 -0.63
CA ILE A 314 11.14 -13.86 -1.28
C ILE A 314 10.01 -13.30 -0.41
N ILE A 315 9.20 -14.13 0.24
CA ILE A 315 8.11 -13.70 1.14
C ILE A 315 8.67 -12.94 2.35
N VAL A 316 9.73 -13.49 2.98
CA VAL A 316 10.41 -12.80 4.10
C VAL A 316 11.03 -11.49 3.63
N ALA A 317 11.69 -11.49 2.48
CA ALA A 317 12.27 -10.31 1.88
C ALA A 317 11.22 -9.25 1.55
N PHE A 318 10.06 -9.66 1.03
CA PHE A 318 8.91 -8.79 0.76
C PHE A 318 8.46 -8.08 2.04
N TRP A 319 8.28 -8.82 3.12
CA TRP A 319 7.95 -8.25 4.44
C TRP A 319 8.97 -7.20 4.88
N CYS A 320 10.27 -7.55 4.83
CA CYS A 320 11.37 -6.64 5.17
C CYS A 320 11.39 -5.39 4.27
N GLY A 321 11.17 -5.56 2.96
CA GLY A 321 11.17 -4.48 1.97
C GLY A 321 10.04 -3.47 2.19
N CYS A 322 8.84 -3.94 2.49
CA CYS A 322 7.71 -3.07 2.85
C CYS A 322 8.02 -2.20 4.06
N ILE A 323 8.57 -2.80 5.11
CA ILE A 323 8.92 -2.09 6.33
C ILE A 323 10.05 -1.10 6.06
N ALA A 324 11.14 -1.53 5.41
CA ALA A 324 12.28 -0.67 5.10
C ALA A 324 11.85 0.54 4.24
N SER A 325 11.05 0.31 3.19
CA SER A 325 10.48 1.37 2.37
C SER A 325 9.63 2.34 3.18
N GLY A 326 8.76 1.84 4.07
CA GLY A 326 7.96 2.66 4.96
C GLY A 326 8.76 3.58 5.87
N PHE A 327 9.97 3.17 6.27
CA PHE A 327 10.89 4.02 7.04
C PHE A 327 11.63 5.02 6.15
N LEU A 328 12.12 4.57 5.01
CA LEU A 328 12.88 5.38 4.08
C LEU A 328 12.03 6.50 3.47
N ILE A 329 10.77 6.21 3.12
CA ILE A 329 9.86 7.17 2.48
C ILE A 329 9.62 8.41 3.35
N ASP A 330 9.60 8.27 4.67
CA ASP A 330 9.49 9.40 5.60
C ASP A 330 10.82 10.16 5.74
N GLY A 331 11.95 9.49 5.46
CA GLY A 331 13.29 10.06 5.53
C GLY A 331 13.73 10.79 4.26
N ILE A 332 13.69 10.11 3.12
CA ILE A 332 14.22 10.60 1.83
C ILE A 332 13.15 11.18 0.91
N GLY A 333 11.86 11.01 1.23
CA GLY A 333 10.73 11.47 0.42
C GLY A 333 10.12 10.37 -0.44
N ARG A 334 8.93 10.66 -0.99
CA ARG A 334 8.11 9.68 -1.70
C ARG A 334 8.69 9.33 -3.06
N ARG A 335 9.07 10.34 -3.83
CA ARG A 335 9.62 10.19 -5.17
C ARG A 335 10.94 9.42 -5.16
N LEU A 336 11.90 9.88 -4.35
CA LEU A 336 13.23 9.29 -4.32
C LEU A 336 13.19 7.84 -3.82
N ASN A 337 12.31 7.53 -2.85
CA ASN A 337 12.13 6.16 -2.36
C ASN A 337 11.64 5.22 -3.48
N ILE A 338 10.62 5.62 -4.24
CA ILE A 338 10.09 4.81 -5.34
C ILE A 338 11.16 4.61 -6.42
N VAL A 339 11.86 5.68 -6.83
CA VAL A 339 12.93 5.62 -7.83
C VAL A 339 14.06 4.69 -7.37
N LEU A 340 14.51 4.82 -6.13
CA LEU A 340 15.56 3.97 -5.56
C LEU A 340 15.16 2.48 -5.60
N PHE A 341 13.98 2.16 -5.08
CA PHE A 341 13.52 0.77 -5.05
C PHE A 341 13.28 0.20 -6.45
N ALA A 342 12.76 1.00 -7.39
CA ALA A 342 12.54 0.57 -8.77
C ALA A 342 13.87 0.31 -9.49
N LEU A 343 14.85 1.20 -9.39
CA LEU A 343 16.17 1.00 -9.99
C LEU A 343 16.90 -0.20 -9.40
N CYS A 344 16.92 -0.33 -8.07
CA CYS A 344 17.52 -1.49 -7.43
C CYS A 344 16.80 -2.79 -7.81
N CYS A 345 15.46 -2.76 -7.98
CA CYS A 345 14.70 -3.92 -8.43
C CYS A 345 15.09 -4.30 -9.87
N VAL A 346 15.17 -3.34 -10.79
CA VAL A 346 15.64 -3.60 -12.17
C VAL A 346 17.01 -4.24 -12.15
N ILE A 347 17.98 -3.65 -11.45
CA ILE A 347 19.35 -4.19 -11.38
C ILE A 347 19.31 -5.62 -10.83
N THR A 348 18.54 -5.87 -9.79
CA THR A 348 18.43 -7.21 -9.18
C THR A 348 17.81 -8.21 -10.14
N VAL A 349 16.74 -7.82 -10.87
CA VAL A 349 16.12 -8.68 -11.89
C VAL A 349 17.11 -9.00 -13.00
N GLN A 350 17.83 -7.99 -13.53
CA GLN A 350 18.85 -8.22 -14.57
C GLN A 350 19.93 -9.18 -14.08
N CYS A 351 20.46 -8.99 -12.88
CA CYS A 351 21.43 -9.91 -12.28
C CYS A 351 20.86 -11.32 -12.12
N TYR A 352 19.61 -11.44 -11.67
CA TYR A 352 18.95 -12.72 -11.43
C TYR A 352 18.74 -13.55 -12.70
N VAL A 353 18.46 -12.87 -13.80
CA VAL A 353 18.10 -13.49 -15.07
C VAL A 353 19.31 -13.73 -15.95
N PHE A 354 20.24 -12.76 -16.09
CA PHE A 354 21.31 -12.81 -17.07
C PHE A 354 22.65 -13.35 -16.53
N LEU A 355 22.88 -13.31 -15.21
CA LEU A 355 24.16 -13.81 -14.71
C LEU A 355 24.16 -15.35 -14.59
N PRO A 356 25.29 -16.00 -14.83
CA PRO A 356 25.46 -17.45 -14.63
C PRO A 356 25.59 -17.78 -13.16
N LEU A 357 24.51 -17.65 -12.42
CA LEU A 357 24.47 -17.86 -10.96
C LEU A 357 24.31 -19.34 -10.60
N THR A 358 24.96 -19.76 -9.53
CA THR A 358 24.69 -21.05 -8.87
C THR A 358 23.34 -20.99 -8.14
N ASN A 359 22.76 -22.15 -7.85
CA ASN A 359 21.49 -22.24 -7.11
C ASN A 359 21.55 -21.51 -5.75
N THR A 360 22.67 -21.64 -5.04
CA THR A 360 22.89 -20.95 -3.76
C THR A 360 22.94 -19.42 -3.93
N GLN A 361 23.64 -18.92 -4.95
CA GLN A 361 23.69 -17.48 -5.23
C GLN A 361 22.30 -16.94 -5.62
N MET A 362 21.53 -17.71 -6.40
CA MET A 362 20.16 -17.35 -6.74
C MET A 362 19.26 -17.29 -5.51
N LEU A 363 19.41 -18.21 -4.55
CA LEU A 363 18.66 -18.17 -3.29
C LEU A 363 18.95 -16.87 -2.53
N PHE A 364 20.22 -16.48 -2.40
CA PHE A 364 20.61 -15.24 -1.75
C PHE A 364 20.13 -14.01 -2.52
N LEU A 365 20.21 -14.01 -3.85
CA LEU A 365 19.74 -12.89 -4.69
C LEU A 365 18.21 -12.80 -4.72
N GLY A 366 17.49 -13.86 -4.37
CA GLY A 366 16.05 -13.86 -4.13
C GLY A 366 15.62 -12.90 -3.02
N PHE A 367 16.49 -12.67 -2.02
CA PHE A 367 16.20 -11.71 -0.96
C PHE A 367 16.14 -10.26 -1.49
N PRO A 368 17.17 -9.66 -2.13
CA PRO A 368 17.04 -8.33 -2.70
C PRO A 368 15.94 -8.25 -3.77
N LEU A 369 15.67 -9.31 -4.53
CA LEU A 369 14.56 -9.34 -5.47
C LEU A 369 13.21 -9.08 -4.80
N GLY A 370 12.88 -9.86 -3.78
CA GLY A 370 11.65 -9.68 -3.01
C GLY A 370 11.61 -8.35 -2.26
N PHE A 371 12.74 -7.94 -1.67
CA PHE A 371 12.89 -6.73 -0.90
C PHE A 371 12.60 -5.46 -1.72
N PHE A 372 13.24 -5.32 -2.88
CA PHE A 372 13.06 -4.14 -3.72
C PHE A 372 11.71 -4.15 -4.45
N ALA A 373 11.22 -5.31 -4.89
CA ALA A 373 9.90 -5.41 -5.50
C ALA A 373 8.77 -4.98 -4.55
N ALA A 374 8.91 -5.26 -3.24
CA ALA A 374 7.93 -4.93 -2.22
C ALA A 374 7.89 -3.44 -1.85
N GLY A 375 9.03 -2.77 -1.91
CA GLY A 375 9.12 -1.39 -1.44
C GLY A 375 8.40 -0.37 -2.31
N ILE A 376 8.20 -0.68 -3.60
CA ILE A 376 7.46 0.19 -4.51
C ILE A 376 5.98 0.26 -4.11
N PRO A 377 5.21 -0.85 -4.07
CA PRO A 377 3.80 -0.81 -3.66
C PRO A 377 3.61 -0.32 -2.22
N ALA A 378 4.59 -0.54 -1.32
CA ALA A 378 4.56 0.00 0.04
C ALA A 378 4.53 1.54 0.08
N SER A 379 5.09 2.19 -0.94
CA SER A 379 5.12 3.64 -1.06
C SER A 379 3.85 4.23 -1.65
N LEU A 380 3.12 3.47 -2.46
CA LEU A 380 1.96 3.97 -3.22
C LEU A 380 0.83 4.45 -2.30
N GLY A 381 0.59 3.72 -1.21
CA GLY A 381 -0.46 4.08 -0.27
C GLY A 381 -0.26 5.46 0.36
N ALA A 382 0.97 5.80 0.76
CA ALA A 382 1.26 7.12 1.29
C ALA A 382 1.19 8.21 0.21
N LEU A 383 1.84 7.98 -0.94
CA LEU A 383 1.88 8.95 -2.03
C LEU A 383 0.47 9.26 -2.57
N PHE A 384 -0.31 8.26 -2.95
CA PHE A 384 -1.62 8.48 -3.56
C PHE A 384 -2.59 9.22 -2.63
N ASN A 385 -2.56 8.94 -1.33
CA ASN A 385 -3.37 9.68 -0.37
C ASN A 385 -2.97 11.16 -0.24
N GLU A 386 -1.71 11.50 -0.45
CA GLU A 386 -1.20 12.86 -0.37
C GLU A 386 -1.41 13.68 -1.65
N LEU A 387 -1.76 13.02 -2.77
CA LEU A 387 -1.99 13.66 -4.06
C LEU A 387 -3.40 14.25 -4.21
N TYR A 388 -4.39 13.76 -3.45
CA TYR A 388 -5.79 14.11 -3.62
C TYR A 388 -6.39 14.85 -2.42
N PRO A 389 -7.28 15.83 -2.65
CA PRO A 389 -8.07 16.45 -1.60
C PRO A 389 -9.07 15.45 -1.01
N ALA A 390 -9.58 15.75 0.19
CA ALA A 390 -10.39 14.83 0.99
C ALA A 390 -11.71 14.41 0.33
N ASP A 391 -12.30 15.27 -0.51
CA ASP A 391 -13.56 15.04 -1.21
C ASP A 391 -13.51 13.96 -2.30
N VAL A 392 -12.33 13.76 -2.92
CA VAL A 392 -12.13 12.78 -4.00
C VAL A 392 -10.94 11.84 -3.74
N ARG A 393 -10.43 11.81 -2.52
CA ARG A 393 -9.23 11.03 -2.15
C ARG A 393 -9.43 9.54 -2.35
N GLY A 394 -10.55 8.99 -1.90
CA GLY A 394 -10.87 7.58 -2.07
C GLY A 394 -10.99 7.19 -3.53
N ALA A 395 -11.68 8.01 -4.34
CA ALA A 395 -11.77 7.80 -5.78
C ALA A 395 -10.39 7.85 -6.45
N GLY A 396 -9.54 8.83 -6.09
CA GLY A 396 -8.19 8.98 -6.65
C GLY A 396 -7.25 7.83 -6.29
N VAL A 397 -7.21 7.44 -5.02
CA VAL A 397 -6.42 6.30 -4.54
C VAL A 397 -6.89 5.01 -5.20
N GLY A 398 -8.21 4.76 -5.19
CA GLY A 398 -8.82 3.59 -5.81
C GLY A 398 -8.54 3.52 -7.31
N PHE A 399 -8.65 4.64 -8.03
CA PHE A 399 -8.35 4.70 -9.45
C PHE A 399 -6.87 4.43 -9.74
N CYS A 400 -5.95 5.21 -9.19
CA CYS A 400 -4.52 5.10 -9.49
C CYS A 400 -3.96 3.71 -9.21
N TYR A 401 -4.33 3.10 -8.09
CA TYR A 401 -3.85 1.78 -7.72
C TYR A 401 -4.41 0.70 -8.65
N ASN A 402 -5.72 0.70 -8.87
CA ASN A 402 -6.39 -0.39 -9.57
C ASN A 402 -6.35 -0.25 -11.10
N PHE A 403 -6.31 0.98 -11.64
CA PHE A 403 -6.05 1.21 -13.06
C PHE A 403 -4.70 0.60 -13.48
N GLY A 404 -3.66 0.87 -12.70
CA GLY A 404 -2.37 0.24 -12.89
C GLY A 404 -2.42 -1.27 -12.78
N ARG A 405 -3.17 -1.79 -11.79
CA ARG A 405 -3.29 -3.23 -11.53
C ARG A 405 -3.97 -4.00 -12.68
N VAL A 406 -5.01 -3.45 -13.30
CA VAL A 406 -5.66 -4.08 -14.47
C VAL A 406 -4.75 -4.08 -15.67
N LEU A 407 -4.21 -2.91 -16.02
CA LEU A 407 -3.35 -2.81 -17.18
C LEU A 407 -2.06 -3.61 -17.03
N SER A 408 -1.59 -3.81 -15.80
CA SER A 408 -0.40 -4.62 -15.53
C SER A 408 -0.58 -6.10 -15.86
N SER A 409 -1.80 -6.59 -16.06
CA SER A 409 -2.04 -7.96 -16.52
C SER A 409 -1.51 -8.23 -17.94
N VAL A 410 -1.28 -7.18 -18.72
CA VAL A 410 -0.66 -7.26 -20.05
C VAL A 410 0.80 -7.73 -19.96
N PHE A 411 1.53 -7.37 -18.92
CA PHE A 411 2.95 -7.70 -18.79
C PHE A 411 3.24 -9.21 -18.73
N PRO A 412 2.57 -10.02 -17.90
CA PRO A 412 2.75 -11.48 -17.97
C PRO A 412 2.42 -12.08 -19.32
N PHE A 413 1.43 -11.53 -20.04
CA PHE A 413 1.10 -11.96 -21.39
C PHE A 413 2.25 -11.65 -22.36
N LEU A 414 2.82 -10.44 -22.29
CA LEU A 414 3.97 -10.04 -23.10
C LEU A 414 5.18 -10.93 -22.84
N VAL A 415 5.51 -11.22 -21.58
CA VAL A 415 6.59 -12.15 -21.25
C VAL A 415 6.35 -13.52 -21.87
N GLY A 416 5.12 -14.07 -21.77
CA GLY A 416 4.75 -15.35 -22.37
C GLY A 416 4.98 -15.34 -23.88
N HIS A 417 4.46 -14.33 -24.58
CA HIS A 417 4.59 -14.21 -26.03
C HIS A 417 6.06 -14.01 -26.48
N MET A 418 6.81 -13.14 -25.80
CA MET A 418 8.23 -12.93 -26.08
C MET A 418 9.06 -14.19 -25.84
N SER A 419 8.69 -15.02 -24.87
CA SER A 419 9.38 -16.27 -24.58
C SER A 419 9.27 -17.34 -25.69
N GLU A 420 8.41 -17.14 -26.69
CA GLU A 420 8.35 -17.97 -27.88
C GLU A 420 9.54 -17.73 -28.84
N SER A 421 10.12 -16.52 -28.79
CA SER A 421 11.24 -16.10 -29.69
C SER A 421 12.57 -15.91 -28.96
N MET A 422 12.57 -15.82 -27.63
CA MET A 422 13.77 -15.63 -26.81
C MET A 422 13.70 -16.43 -25.51
N SER A 423 14.79 -16.47 -24.71
CA SER A 423 14.75 -17.13 -23.39
C SER A 423 13.72 -16.47 -22.47
N LEU A 424 13.06 -17.27 -21.64
CA LEU A 424 12.08 -16.76 -20.66
C LEU A 424 12.71 -15.71 -19.74
N GLY A 425 13.96 -15.93 -19.34
CA GLY A 425 14.73 -14.98 -18.56
C GLY A 425 14.89 -13.64 -19.26
N SER A 426 15.26 -13.62 -20.55
CA SER A 426 15.39 -12.37 -21.32
C SER A 426 14.04 -11.64 -21.44
N ALA A 427 12.95 -12.37 -21.68
CA ALA A 427 11.61 -11.79 -21.72
C ALA A 427 11.23 -11.13 -20.39
N ILE A 428 11.45 -11.81 -19.27
CA ILE A 428 11.22 -11.26 -17.91
C ILE A 428 12.06 -9.99 -17.70
N GLY A 429 13.34 -10.03 -18.03
CA GLY A 429 14.27 -8.91 -17.81
C GLY A 429 13.87 -7.65 -18.59
N ILE A 430 13.54 -7.79 -19.86
CA ILE A 430 13.10 -6.68 -20.72
C ILE A 430 11.77 -6.10 -20.21
N ASP A 431 10.81 -6.95 -19.98
CA ASP A 431 9.46 -6.55 -19.60
C ASP A 431 9.43 -5.84 -18.23
N ALA A 432 10.11 -6.42 -17.24
CA ALA A 432 10.28 -5.79 -15.93
C ALA A 432 11.04 -4.45 -16.03
N GLY A 433 12.06 -4.37 -16.90
CA GLY A 433 12.81 -3.14 -17.15
C GLY A 433 11.91 -2.02 -17.70
N ILE A 434 11.05 -2.34 -18.66
CA ILE A 434 10.06 -1.41 -19.23
C ILE A 434 9.07 -0.97 -18.15
N ALA A 435 8.48 -1.91 -17.43
CA ALA A 435 7.48 -1.61 -16.41
C ALA A 435 8.03 -0.70 -15.29
N TYR A 436 9.15 -1.07 -14.70
CA TYR A 436 9.76 -0.24 -13.65
C TYR A 436 10.32 1.08 -14.22
N GLY A 437 10.74 1.12 -15.48
CA GLY A 437 11.09 2.36 -16.18
C GLY A 437 9.93 3.34 -16.25
N VAL A 438 8.73 2.84 -16.58
CA VAL A 438 7.48 3.64 -16.54
C VAL A 438 7.21 4.15 -15.11
N ALA A 439 7.39 3.30 -14.09
CA ALA A 439 7.22 3.73 -12.69
C ALA A 439 8.20 4.84 -12.29
N VAL A 440 9.48 4.74 -12.69
CA VAL A 440 10.49 5.77 -12.43
C VAL A 440 10.14 7.09 -13.10
N ILE A 441 9.78 7.07 -14.38
CA ILE A 441 9.40 8.28 -15.13
C ILE A 441 8.18 8.93 -14.49
N ALA A 442 7.14 8.15 -14.19
CA ALA A 442 5.93 8.66 -13.56
C ALA A 442 6.22 9.25 -12.17
N ALA A 443 7.04 8.58 -11.35
CA ALA A 443 7.43 9.09 -10.03
C ALA A 443 8.21 10.41 -10.13
N LEU A 444 9.12 10.54 -11.10
CA LEU A 444 9.89 11.78 -11.32
C LEU A 444 9.00 12.94 -11.77
N CYS A 445 7.93 12.68 -12.52
CA CYS A 445 6.99 13.69 -13.01
C CYS A 445 5.92 14.08 -11.96
N LEU A 446 5.73 13.28 -10.91
CA LEU A 446 4.81 13.58 -9.81
C LEU A 446 5.45 14.58 -8.81
N PRO A 447 4.66 15.41 -8.10
CA PRO A 447 5.18 16.29 -7.07
C PRO A 447 5.69 15.48 -5.85
N GLU A 448 6.73 15.99 -5.17
CA GLU A 448 7.11 15.46 -3.86
C GLU A 448 6.08 15.90 -2.81
N THR A 449 5.65 14.94 -2.00
CA THR A 449 4.57 15.17 -1.03
C THR A 449 5.01 14.98 0.43
N ARG A 450 6.32 14.85 0.67
CA ARG A 450 6.89 14.64 2.00
C ARG A 450 6.45 15.73 2.98
N GLY A 451 5.88 15.31 4.12
CA GLY A 451 5.43 16.21 5.17
C GLY A 451 4.15 16.98 4.87
N ARG A 452 3.50 16.74 3.73
CA ARG A 452 2.25 17.42 3.38
C ARG A 452 1.13 16.99 4.34
N SER A 453 0.41 17.98 4.88
CA SER A 453 -0.83 17.74 5.61
C SER A 453 -1.94 17.33 4.64
N LEU A 454 -2.74 16.34 5.01
CA LEU A 454 -3.92 15.95 4.22
C LEU A 454 -5.07 16.97 4.29
N GLU A 455 -4.98 17.94 5.17
CA GLU A 455 -5.95 19.04 5.32
C GLU A 455 -5.65 20.20 4.35
N ALA A 456 -4.41 20.32 3.85
CA ALA A 456 -4.04 21.35 2.89
C ALA A 456 -4.58 21.01 1.50
N SER A 457 -5.33 21.95 0.90
CA SER A 457 -5.71 21.83 -0.52
C SER A 457 -4.45 21.73 -1.39
N PRO A 458 -4.41 20.87 -2.43
CA PRO A 458 -3.28 20.76 -3.34
C PRO A 458 -2.87 22.09 -3.98
N MET A 459 -3.82 23.01 -4.15
CA MET A 459 -3.62 24.34 -4.73
C MET A 459 -2.82 25.31 -3.84
N ALA A 460 -2.89 25.18 -2.51
CA ALA A 460 -2.16 26.07 -1.62
C ALA A 460 -0.64 25.83 -1.63
N GLY A 461 -0.22 24.59 -1.90
CA GLY A 461 1.21 24.23 -1.98
C GLY A 461 1.88 24.73 -3.26
N ALA A 462 1.23 24.58 -4.41
CA ALA A 462 1.76 25.04 -5.71
C ALA A 462 1.86 26.57 -5.78
N ALA A 463 0.90 27.29 -5.21
CA ALA A 463 0.93 28.76 -5.14
C ALA A 463 2.01 29.29 -4.17
N ALA A 464 2.35 28.52 -3.12
CA ALA A 464 3.41 28.88 -2.18
C ALA A 464 4.81 28.61 -2.79
N GLU A 465 4.98 27.54 -3.55
CA GLU A 465 6.23 27.24 -4.25
C GLU A 465 6.52 28.28 -5.35
N THR A 466 5.53 28.64 -6.16
CA THR A 466 5.69 29.67 -7.20
C THR A 466 5.99 31.05 -6.59
N ARG A 467 5.42 31.39 -5.42
CA ARG A 467 5.74 32.62 -4.71
C ARG A 467 7.14 32.60 -4.09
N SER A 468 7.63 31.44 -3.66
CA SER A 468 8.98 31.31 -3.09
C SER A 468 10.07 31.34 -4.17
N GLU A 469 9.78 30.83 -5.38
CA GLU A 469 10.68 30.92 -6.54
C GLU A 469 10.72 32.34 -7.11
N THR A 470 9.58 33.04 -7.20
CA THR A 470 9.55 34.46 -7.61
C THR A 470 10.15 35.40 -6.58
N ALA A 471 10.22 35.01 -5.30
CA ALA A 471 10.88 35.80 -4.27
C ALA A 471 12.41 35.53 -4.16
N ARG A 472 12.92 34.52 -4.85
CA ARG A 472 14.35 34.18 -4.91
C ARG A 472 15.00 34.55 -6.27
N ALA A 473 14.21 34.94 -7.25
CA ALA A 473 14.64 35.50 -8.52
C ALA A 473 14.58 37.03 -8.47
#